data_f38b9c27e27c6aa8e7c012306753d889
#
_entry.id   f38b9c27e27c6aa8e7c012306753d889
#
_cell.length_a   1.000
_cell.length_b   1.000
_cell.length_c   1.000
_cell.angle_alpha   90.00
_cell.angle_beta   90.00
_cell.angle_gamma   90.00
#
_symmetry.space_group_name_H-M   'P 1'
#
loop_
_entity.id
_entity.type
_entity.pdbx_description
1 polymer ?
#
loop_
_entity_poly.entity_id
_entity_poly.type
_entity_poly.pdbx_seq_one_letter_code
_entity_poly.pdbx_strand_id
1 'polypeptide(L)'
;WSWSRGLGDVYKRQAYGGAYCVMAPKHLRGDINYALPSAEIAVMGAKGAVEILYRKDIGNNDLIDKHTSEYEERFLNPFVAAERGYIDDVIMPRNIRQRIAKALKLLRNKKLSNPWKKHDNLPL
;
A
#
# COMPACT_ATOMS: atom_id res chain seq x y z
N TRP A 1 -9.44 13.71 13.29
CA TRP A 1 -9.58 12.25 13.32
C TRP A 1 -8.91 11.52 12.13
N SER A 2 -8.69 12.16 11.01
CA SER A 2 -7.96 11.56 9.88
C SER A 2 -6.45 11.39 10.15
N TRP A 3 -5.88 12.18 11.04
CA TRP A 3 -4.46 12.16 11.41
C TRP A 3 -4.04 10.88 12.15
N SER A 4 -4.94 10.29 12.91
CA SER A 4 -4.67 9.08 13.69
C SER A 4 -4.52 7.83 12.81
N ARG A 5 -5.17 7.77 11.67
CA ARG A 5 -5.07 6.63 10.75
C ARG A 5 -3.74 6.59 10.01
N GLY A 6 -3.26 7.73 9.52
CA GLY A 6 -1.98 7.81 8.85
C GLY A 6 -0.80 7.45 9.75
N LEU A 7 -0.84 7.86 11.02
CA LEU A 7 0.18 7.49 12.00
C LEU A 7 0.17 5.99 12.33
N GLY A 8 -1.01 5.37 12.42
CA GLY A 8 -1.14 3.94 12.65
C GLY A 8 -0.54 3.11 11.52
N ASP A 9 -0.75 3.52 10.28
CA ASP A 9 -0.21 2.84 9.10
C ASP A 9 1.32 2.95 9.03
N VAL A 10 1.88 4.10 9.39
CA VAL A 10 3.34 4.30 9.47
C VAL A 10 3.96 3.38 10.51
N TYR A 11 3.36 3.27 11.69
CA TYR A 11 3.88 2.40 12.76
C TYR A 11 3.78 0.91 12.43
N LYS A 12 2.67 0.50 11.85
CA LYS A 12 2.44 -0.91 11.50
C LYS A 12 3.00 -1.29 10.14
N ARG A 13 3.47 -0.32 9.34
CA ARG A 13 3.96 -0.53 7.97
C ARG A 13 2.93 -1.21 7.06
N GLN A 14 1.66 -0.94 7.31
CA GLN A 14 0.52 -1.50 6.59
C GLN A 14 -0.08 -0.45 5.66
N ALA A 15 -0.24 -0.80 4.39
CA ALA A 15 -0.89 0.02 3.39
C ALA A 15 -2.06 -0.76 2.78
N TYR A 16 -3.24 -0.59 3.37
CA TYR A 16 -4.45 -1.27 2.93
C TYR A 16 -5.49 -0.28 2.37
N GLY A 17 -6.08 -0.63 1.25
CA GLY A 17 -7.21 0.07 0.67
C GLY A 17 -7.00 1.58 0.55
N GLY A 18 -7.83 2.38 1.22
CA GLY A 18 -7.76 3.83 1.21
C GLY A 18 -6.45 4.42 1.73
N ALA A 19 -5.82 3.79 2.73
CA ALA A 19 -4.50 4.20 3.23
C ALA A 19 -3.43 4.06 2.13
N TYR A 20 -3.47 2.98 1.37
CA TYR A 20 -2.59 2.81 0.21
C TYR A 20 -2.81 3.90 -0.85
N CYS A 21 -4.05 4.27 -1.13
CA CYS A 21 -4.36 5.36 -2.06
C CYS A 21 -3.83 6.73 -1.59
N VAL A 22 -3.90 7.01 -0.29
CA VAL A 22 -3.37 8.25 0.30
C VAL A 22 -1.85 8.35 0.18
N MET A 23 -1.15 7.22 0.14
CA MET A 23 0.31 7.16 -0.01
C MET A 23 0.80 7.36 -1.45
N ALA A 24 -0.06 7.84 -2.35
CA ALA A 24 0.24 8.12 -3.75
C ALA A 24 0.88 6.93 -4.49
N PRO A 25 0.16 5.82 -4.64
CA PRO A 25 0.66 4.63 -5.32
C PRO A 25 0.82 4.86 -6.82
N LYS A 26 1.44 3.91 -7.52
CA LYS A 26 1.68 3.99 -8.97
C LYS A 26 0.42 4.29 -9.79
N HIS A 27 -0.71 3.67 -9.47
CA HIS A 27 -1.96 3.87 -10.20
C HIS A 27 -2.58 5.25 -9.98
N LEU A 28 -2.15 5.99 -8.96
CA LEU A 28 -2.50 7.40 -8.74
C LEU A 28 -1.37 8.35 -9.14
N ARG A 29 -0.54 7.96 -10.09
CA ARG A 29 0.57 8.74 -10.64
C ARG A 29 1.70 9.04 -9.65
N GLY A 30 1.92 8.18 -8.65
CA GLY A 30 3.13 8.20 -7.85
C GLY A 30 4.36 7.91 -8.71
N ASP A 31 5.40 8.72 -8.62
CA ASP A 31 6.60 8.56 -9.46
C ASP A 31 7.46 7.39 -9.00
N ILE A 32 7.74 7.35 -7.70
CA ILE A 32 8.61 6.34 -7.10
C ILE A 32 7.95 5.83 -5.82
N ASN A 33 7.79 4.52 -5.74
CA ASN A 33 7.21 3.85 -4.59
C ASN A 33 8.22 2.87 -4.01
N TYR A 34 8.60 3.09 -2.77
CA TYR A 34 9.48 2.20 -2.02
C TYR A 34 8.70 1.47 -0.93
N ALA A 35 9.08 0.23 -0.69
CA ALA A 35 8.58 -0.53 0.45
C ALA A 35 9.73 -1.04 1.32
N LEU A 36 9.43 -1.30 2.59
CA LEU A 36 10.33 -2.04 3.47
C LEU A 36 10.08 -3.53 3.33
N PRO A 37 11.05 -4.41 3.61
CA PRO A 37 10.86 -5.87 3.52
C PRO A 37 9.74 -6.39 4.41
N SER A 38 9.45 -5.69 5.51
CA SER A 38 8.39 -6.01 6.46
C SER A 38 7.10 -5.22 6.23
N ALA A 39 6.95 -4.55 5.08
CA ALA A 39 5.74 -3.82 4.75
C ALA A 39 4.65 -4.77 4.28
N GLU A 40 3.42 -4.47 4.65
CA GLU A 40 2.24 -5.18 4.18
C GLU A 40 1.45 -4.28 3.25
N ILE A 41 1.28 -4.74 2.01
CA ILE A 41 0.59 -3.97 0.97
C ILE A 41 -0.51 -4.84 0.37
N ALA A 42 -1.76 -4.44 0.55
CA ALA A 42 -2.90 -5.18 0.04
C ALA A 42 -4.12 -4.28 -0.13
N VAL A 43 -5.13 -4.80 -0.82
CA VAL A 43 -6.43 -4.12 -0.96
C VAL A 43 -7.15 -4.05 0.39
N MET A 44 -7.03 -5.10 1.20
CA MET A 44 -7.61 -5.19 2.54
C MET A 44 -6.78 -6.13 3.42
N GLY A 45 -6.97 -6.04 4.73
CA GLY A 45 -6.31 -6.94 5.68
C GLY A 45 -6.75 -8.39 5.50
N ALA A 46 -5.91 -9.34 5.91
CA ALA A 46 -6.10 -10.77 5.73
C ALA A 46 -7.44 -11.27 6.25
N LYS A 47 -7.82 -10.88 7.46
CA LYS A 47 -9.08 -11.32 8.08
C LYS A 47 -10.29 -10.96 7.24
N GLY A 48 -10.39 -9.72 6.78
CA GLY A 48 -11.49 -9.28 5.92
C GLY A 48 -11.50 -10.00 4.57
N ALA A 49 -10.34 -10.24 3.98
CA ALA A 49 -10.22 -10.99 2.73
C ALA A 49 -10.66 -12.44 2.89
N VAL A 50 -10.24 -13.11 3.97
CA VAL A 50 -10.60 -14.51 4.27
C VAL A 50 -12.09 -14.65 4.56
N GLU A 51 -12.70 -13.74 5.31
CA GLU A 51 -14.14 -13.74 5.57
C GLU A 51 -14.97 -13.62 4.27
N ILE A 52 -14.46 -12.93 3.27
CA ILE A 52 -15.11 -12.83 1.95
C ILE A 52 -14.89 -14.10 1.14
N LEU A 53 -13.66 -14.58 1.05
CA LEU A 53 -13.28 -15.71 0.21
C LEU A 53 -13.82 -17.05 0.75
N TYR A 54 -13.79 -17.21 2.07
CA TYR A 54 -14.20 -18.44 2.78
C TYR A 54 -15.48 -18.22 3.57
N ARG A 55 -16.45 -17.54 2.96
CA ARG A 55 -17.71 -17.18 3.61
C ARG A 55 -18.50 -18.38 4.14
N LYS A 56 -18.26 -19.56 3.59
CA LYS A 56 -18.92 -20.81 4.05
C LYS A 56 -18.38 -21.33 5.37
N ASP A 57 -17.15 -20.96 5.72
CA ASP A 57 -16.44 -21.42 6.91
C ASP A 57 -16.59 -20.44 8.08
N ILE A 58 -17.40 -19.39 7.89
CA ILE A 58 -17.73 -18.42 8.95
C ILE A 58 -18.46 -19.17 10.06
N GLY A 59 -17.86 -19.17 11.25
CA GLY A 59 -18.34 -19.90 12.43
C GLY A 59 -17.36 -20.96 12.94
N ASN A 60 -16.38 -21.35 12.13
CA ASN A 60 -15.27 -22.20 12.56
C ASN A 60 -13.99 -21.37 12.70
N ASN A 61 -13.72 -20.88 13.90
CA ASN A 61 -12.60 -19.99 14.17
C ASN A 61 -11.25 -20.61 13.81
N ASP A 62 -11.05 -21.89 14.05
CA ASP A 62 -9.78 -22.58 13.78
C ASP A 62 -9.45 -22.62 12.28
N LEU A 63 -10.47 -22.82 11.43
CA LEU A 63 -10.30 -22.79 9.98
C LEU A 63 -10.06 -21.37 9.47
N ILE A 64 -10.77 -20.39 9.99
CA ILE A 64 -10.59 -18.99 9.64
C ILE A 64 -9.18 -18.51 10.02
N ASP A 65 -8.69 -18.84 11.20
CA ASP A 65 -7.36 -18.47 11.64
C ASP A 65 -6.27 -19.13 10.79
N LYS A 66 -6.45 -20.40 10.40
CA LYS A 66 -5.55 -21.07 9.48
C LYS A 66 -5.51 -20.39 8.10
N HIS A 67 -6.67 -20.14 7.51
CA HIS A 67 -6.76 -19.44 6.22
C HIS A 67 -6.21 -18.02 6.29
N THR A 68 -6.38 -17.34 7.41
CA THR A 68 -5.82 -16.00 7.64
C THR A 68 -4.29 -16.04 7.63
N SER A 69 -3.69 -16.98 8.35
CA SER A 69 -2.24 -17.16 8.38
C SER A 69 -1.66 -17.52 7.00
N GLU A 70 -2.31 -18.43 6.29
CA GLU A 70 -1.91 -18.80 4.92
C GLU A 70 -2.02 -17.61 3.95
N TYR A 71 -3.07 -16.80 4.09
CA TYR A 71 -3.27 -15.60 3.29
C TYR A 71 -2.22 -14.53 3.58
N GLU A 72 -1.90 -14.31 4.86
CA GLU A 72 -0.86 -13.36 5.28
C GLU A 72 0.50 -13.72 4.69
N GLU A 73 0.91 -14.96 4.84
CA GLU A 73 2.19 -15.43 4.32
C GLU A 73 2.27 -15.30 2.80
N ARG A 74 1.22 -15.62 2.09
CA ARG A 74 1.20 -15.65 0.63
C ARG A 74 1.06 -14.28 -0.01
N PHE A 75 0.24 -13.38 0.55
CA PHE A 75 -0.17 -12.15 -0.13
C PHE A 75 0.24 -10.86 0.57
N LEU A 76 0.43 -10.87 1.89
CA LEU A 76 0.73 -9.66 2.64
C LEU A 76 2.24 -9.42 2.76
N ASN A 77 2.92 -9.43 1.63
CA ASN A 77 4.32 -9.11 1.56
C ASN A 77 4.59 -8.12 0.40
N PRO A 78 5.65 -7.30 0.48
CA PRO A 78 5.92 -6.29 -0.53
C PRO A 78 6.39 -6.88 -1.86
N PHE A 79 6.87 -8.12 -1.87
CA PHE A 79 7.42 -8.76 -3.06
C PHE A 79 6.35 -9.07 -4.09
N VAL A 80 5.16 -9.49 -3.66
CA VAL A 80 4.00 -9.70 -4.55
C VAL A 80 3.59 -8.40 -5.25
N ALA A 81 3.60 -7.29 -4.51
CA ALA A 81 3.30 -5.98 -5.09
C ALA A 81 4.42 -5.49 -6.03
N ALA A 82 5.69 -5.78 -5.70
CA ALA A 82 6.84 -5.46 -6.53
C ALA A 82 6.85 -6.26 -7.84
N GLU A 83 6.56 -7.55 -7.79
CA GLU A 83 6.46 -8.42 -8.97
C GLU A 83 5.41 -7.91 -9.97
N ARG A 84 4.33 -7.34 -9.47
CA ARG A 84 3.27 -6.74 -10.29
C ARG A 84 3.54 -5.30 -10.72
N GLY A 85 4.69 -4.73 -10.37
CA GLY A 85 5.08 -3.37 -10.75
C GLY A 85 4.44 -2.24 -9.95
N TYR A 86 3.80 -2.53 -8.81
CA TYR A 86 3.25 -1.50 -7.94
C TYR A 86 4.30 -0.81 -7.07
N ILE A 87 5.46 -1.43 -6.91
CA ILE A 87 6.58 -0.93 -6.11
C ILE A 87 7.83 -0.98 -6.99
N ASP A 88 8.64 0.09 -6.94
CA ASP A 88 9.87 0.19 -7.71
C ASP A 88 11.03 -0.56 -7.07
N ASP A 89 11.08 -0.56 -5.74
CA ASP A 89 12.15 -1.24 -5.02
C ASP A 89 11.76 -1.55 -3.57
N VAL A 90 12.26 -2.67 -3.06
CA VAL A 90 12.14 -3.04 -1.65
C VAL A 90 13.47 -2.71 -0.96
N ILE A 91 13.45 -1.70 -0.11
CA ILE A 91 14.64 -1.10 0.45
C ILE A 91 14.81 -1.39 1.95
N MET A 92 16.05 -1.61 2.37
CA MET A 92 16.36 -1.75 3.79
C MET A 92 16.23 -0.41 4.53
N PRO A 93 15.80 -0.40 5.80
CA PRO A 93 15.62 0.82 6.59
C PRO A 93 16.84 1.74 6.60
N ARG A 94 18.03 1.19 6.67
CA ARG A 94 19.30 1.94 6.64
C ARG A 94 19.51 2.74 5.35
N ASN A 95 18.88 2.33 4.26
CA ASN A 95 19.05 2.94 2.95
C ASN A 95 17.97 3.98 2.61
N ILE A 96 16.94 4.13 3.43
CA ILE A 96 15.78 5.00 3.16
C ILE A 96 16.22 6.41 2.80
N ARG A 97 17.03 7.05 3.65
CA ARG A 97 17.46 8.44 3.43
C ARG A 97 18.21 8.61 2.11
N GLN A 98 19.12 7.69 1.82
CA GLN A 98 19.93 7.74 0.61
C GLN A 98 19.07 7.53 -0.65
N ARG A 99 18.12 6.58 -0.60
CA ARG A 99 17.21 6.30 -1.71
C ARG A 99 16.27 7.46 -1.98
N ILE A 100 15.69 8.06 -0.93
CA ILE A 100 14.84 9.25 -1.07
C ILE A 100 15.64 10.42 -1.64
N ALA A 101 16.85 10.70 -1.16
CA ALA A 101 17.68 11.78 -1.69
C ALA A 101 17.99 11.59 -3.18
N LYS A 102 18.30 10.36 -3.61
CA LYS A 102 18.51 10.04 -5.02
C LYS A 102 17.23 10.23 -5.86
N ALA A 103 16.09 9.76 -5.33
CA ALA A 103 14.80 9.92 -6.00
C ALA A 103 14.43 11.38 -6.19
N LEU A 104 14.58 12.20 -5.17
CA LEU A 104 14.34 13.66 -5.26
C LEU A 104 15.29 14.32 -6.25
N LYS A 105 16.55 13.90 -6.33
CA LYS A 105 17.49 14.39 -7.31
C LYS A 105 17.07 14.06 -8.76
N LEU A 106 16.59 12.85 -8.98
CA LEU A 106 16.06 12.41 -10.29
C LEU A 106 14.82 13.21 -10.68
N LEU A 107 13.94 13.49 -9.74
CA LEU A 107 12.69 14.20 -9.97
C LEU A 107 12.82 15.73 -9.93
N ARG A 108 14.04 16.26 -9.76
CA ARG A 108 14.28 17.70 -9.60
C ARG A 108 13.69 18.56 -10.71
N ASN A 109 13.71 18.06 -11.94
CA ASN A 109 13.23 18.79 -13.12
C ASN A 109 11.79 18.39 -13.50
N LYS A 110 11.10 17.60 -12.67
CA LYS A 110 9.73 17.23 -12.94
C LYS A 110 8.82 18.45 -12.95
N LYS A 111 8.07 18.59 -14.05
CA LYS A 111 7.01 19.58 -14.19
C LYS A 111 5.68 18.83 -14.31
N LEU A 112 4.74 19.16 -13.46
CA LEU A 112 3.36 18.67 -13.57
C LEU A 112 2.60 19.66 -14.48
N SER A 113 2.07 19.15 -15.59
CA SER A 113 1.09 19.88 -16.38
C SER A 113 -0.30 19.41 -15.93
N ASN A 114 -1.02 20.28 -15.26
CA ASN A 114 -2.43 20.03 -14.98
C ASN A 114 -3.26 20.23 -16.26
N PRO A 115 -4.40 19.57 -16.39
CA PRO A 115 -5.35 19.86 -17.45
C PRO A 115 -5.65 21.35 -17.51
N TRP A 116 -5.81 21.86 -18.70
CA TRP A 116 -6.14 23.27 -18.97
C TRP A 116 -7.34 23.78 -18.17
N LYS A 117 -8.36 22.97 -17.94
CA LYS A 117 -9.49 23.31 -17.08
C LYS A 117 -9.48 22.47 -15.83
N LYS A 118 -9.59 23.11 -14.66
CA LYS A 118 -9.99 22.45 -13.44
C LYS A 118 -11.47 22.12 -13.58
N HIS A 119 -11.76 20.85 -13.69
CA HIS A 119 -13.13 20.38 -13.57
C HIS A 119 -13.37 20.13 -12.11
N ASP A 120 -14.01 21.08 -11.43
CA ASP A 120 -14.49 20.88 -10.09
C ASP A 120 -15.71 19.97 -10.17
N ASN A 121 -15.53 18.69 -9.90
CA ASN A 121 -16.63 17.83 -9.54
C ASN A 121 -17.08 18.24 -8.15
N LEU A 122 -17.91 19.25 -8.09
CA LEU A 122 -18.66 19.52 -6.88
C LEU A 122 -19.62 18.37 -6.67
N PRO A 123 -19.52 17.61 -5.58
CA PRO A 123 -20.57 16.69 -5.22
C PRO A 123 -21.82 17.53 -4.91
N LEU A 124 -22.79 17.41 -5.78
CA LEU A 124 -24.10 17.99 -5.57
C LEU A 124 -24.91 17.12 -4.62
#